data_37d0317f76ac58c79c7b728688f17289
#
_entry.id   37d0317f76ac58c79c7b728688f17289
#
_cell.length_a   1.000
_cell.length_b   1.000
_cell.length_c   1.000
_cell.angle_alpha   90.00
_cell.angle_beta   90.00
_cell.angle_gamma   90.00
#
_symmetry.space_group_name_H-M   'P 1'
#
loop_
_entity.id
_entity.type
_entity.pdbx_description
1 polymer ?
#
loop_
_entity_poly.entity_id
_entity_poly.type
_entity_poly.pdbx_seq_one_letter_code
_entity_poly.pdbx_strand_id
1 'polypeptide(L)'
;MKKNISAWIIIDNKIGNANQAKALAESMKINYTVKTLKYNFLGCLPNWLKFDSLLGVNLELSDDISEPYPDLIISCGRKTAAVSSYIKKMNPETFIVHLMHPDLPFENFDLIALPLHDLTEKHAGTTNISYTIGAPSYIDNLNLEKAGAKLKKDLPKLKAPFVSLIIGGKTKAGNYTSRELEKLIEKASSLTKDINGSLLISTSRRTDKGISKQLQEKILSPYYLYDWHEEKAQNNPYHGFLALSDYIIATGDSVSTCSEALSTGKPVYIYRKNNLLYKKHIKFLDYLLKLNYTRDLEEASKLEKWSYDPLQEAERLGKTIKEKLNANNNISSKNT
;
A
#
# COMPACT_ATOMS: atom_id res chain seq x y z
N MET A 1 -22.86 -13.85 -9.40
CA MET A 1 -21.89 -13.49 -10.46
C MET A 1 -21.80 -14.68 -11.41
N LYS A 2 -22.40 -14.59 -12.59
CA LYS A 2 -22.48 -15.72 -13.57
C LYS A 2 -21.62 -15.51 -14.83
N LYS A 3 -20.77 -14.51 -14.89
CA LYS A 3 -19.85 -14.29 -16.02
C LYS A 3 -18.43 -14.25 -15.47
N ASN A 4 -17.51 -15.01 -16.03
CA ASN A 4 -16.09 -14.82 -15.80
C ASN A 4 -15.74 -13.40 -16.31
N ILE A 5 -15.60 -12.45 -15.38
CA ILE A 5 -15.22 -11.08 -15.70
C ILE A 5 -13.78 -11.11 -16.17
N SER A 6 -13.54 -10.62 -17.39
CA SER A 6 -12.19 -10.36 -17.87
C SER A 6 -11.66 -9.07 -17.24
N ALA A 7 -10.46 -9.10 -16.67
CA ALA A 7 -9.90 -7.93 -16.01
C ALA A 7 -8.45 -7.67 -16.41
N TRP A 8 -8.11 -6.40 -16.62
CA TRP A 8 -6.73 -5.96 -16.74
C TRP A 8 -6.31 -5.12 -15.53
N ILE A 9 -5.08 -5.35 -15.08
CA ILE A 9 -4.40 -4.47 -14.14
C ILE A 9 -3.34 -3.69 -14.91
N ILE A 10 -3.56 -2.39 -15.10
CA ILE A 10 -2.61 -1.53 -15.81
C ILE A 10 -1.62 -0.94 -14.80
N ILE A 11 -0.34 -1.26 -14.97
CA ILE A 11 0.74 -0.83 -14.08
C ILE A 11 1.85 -0.09 -14.82
N ASP A 12 2.54 0.77 -14.06
CA ASP A 12 3.80 1.38 -14.44
C ASP A 12 4.97 0.74 -13.66
N ASN A 13 6.15 1.34 -13.73
CA ASN A 13 7.35 0.87 -13.02
C ASN A 13 7.33 1.12 -11.49
N LYS A 14 6.26 1.68 -10.94
CA LYS A 14 6.13 1.96 -9.51
C LYS A 14 5.53 0.75 -8.77
N ILE A 15 6.37 0.02 -8.08
CA ILE A 15 5.97 -1.20 -7.34
C ILE A 15 4.81 -0.94 -6.39
N GLY A 16 4.81 0.17 -5.65
CA GLY A 16 3.72 0.49 -4.71
C GLY A 16 2.36 0.69 -5.38
N ASN A 17 2.33 1.27 -6.60
CA ASN A 17 1.10 1.41 -7.38
C ASN A 17 0.62 0.03 -7.87
N ALA A 18 1.55 -0.77 -8.40
CA ALA A 18 1.25 -2.12 -8.88
C ALA A 18 0.68 -3.01 -7.77
N ASN A 19 1.26 -2.96 -6.57
CA ASN A 19 0.80 -3.74 -5.43
C ASN A 19 -0.62 -3.35 -5.01
N GLN A 20 -0.97 -2.07 -4.99
CA GLN A 20 -2.33 -1.62 -4.65
C GLN A 20 -3.37 -2.13 -5.66
N ALA A 21 -3.08 -2.03 -6.96
CA ALA A 21 -3.99 -2.50 -8.00
C ALA A 21 -4.17 -4.03 -7.96
N LYS A 22 -3.09 -4.77 -7.73
CA LYS A 22 -3.14 -6.24 -7.55
C LYS A 22 -3.90 -6.62 -6.28
N ALA A 23 -3.62 -5.97 -5.16
CA ALA A 23 -4.30 -6.21 -3.89
C ALA A 23 -5.83 -6.07 -4.03
N LEU A 24 -6.29 -5.08 -4.79
CA LEU A 24 -7.71 -4.89 -5.05
C LEU A 24 -8.30 -6.06 -5.87
N ALA A 25 -7.64 -6.51 -6.94
CA ALA A 25 -8.12 -7.64 -7.72
C ALA A 25 -8.10 -8.96 -6.94
N GLU A 26 -7.07 -9.18 -6.13
CA GLU A 26 -6.93 -10.35 -5.25
C GLU A 26 -8.04 -10.39 -4.18
N SER A 27 -8.37 -9.25 -3.56
CA SER A 27 -9.48 -9.14 -2.61
C SER A 27 -10.83 -9.46 -3.25
N MET A 28 -10.98 -9.17 -4.53
CA MET A 28 -12.15 -9.51 -5.32
C MET A 28 -12.20 -10.97 -5.75
N LYS A 29 -11.09 -11.71 -5.64
CA LYS A 29 -10.94 -13.09 -6.10
C LYS A 29 -11.33 -13.24 -7.58
N ILE A 30 -10.88 -12.34 -8.43
CA ILE A 30 -11.08 -12.36 -9.88
C ILE A 30 -9.79 -12.73 -10.60
N ASN A 31 -9.91 -13.38 -11.76
CA ASN A 31 -8.80 -13.59 -12.65
C ASN A 31 -8.47 -12.29 -13.38
N TYR A 32 -7.18 -11.99 -13.53
CA TYR A 32 -6.74 -10.77 -14.20
C TYR A 32 -5.47 -10.98 -15.01
N THR A 33 -5.30 -10.16 -16.03
CA THR A 33 -4.05 -10.04 -16.78
C THR A 33 -3.35 -8.75 -16.40
N VAL A 34 -2.06 -8.84 -16.08
CA VAL A 34 -1.25 -7.65 -15.82
C VAL A 34 -0.77 -7.08 -17.15
N LYS A 35 -0.98 -5.78 -17.35
CA LYS A 35 -0.49 -5.01 -18.51
C LYS A 35 0.54 -3.98 -18.00
N THR A 36 1.81 -4.24 -18.26
CA THR A 36 2.93 -3.41 -17.83
C THR A 36 3.26 -2.37 -18.88
N LEU A 37 3.14 -1.10 -18.54
CA LEU A 37 3.43 -0.01 -19.46
C LEU A 37 4.82 0.58 -19.23
N LYS A 38 5.53 0.78 -20.32
CA LYS A 38 6.79 1.54 -20.37
C LYS A 38 6.54 2.91 -20.96
N TYR A 39 7.25 3.90 -20.46
CA TYR A 39 7.05 5.30 -20.85
C TYR A 39 8.35 5.90 -21.36
N ASN A 40 8.26 6.67 -22.43
CA ASN A 40 9.32 7.56 -22.90
C ASN A 40 9.30 8.89 -22.10
N PHE A 41 10.09 9.89 -22.55
CA PHE A 41 10.18 11.19 -21.85
C PHE A 41 8.85 11.96 -21.83
N LEU A 42 8.00 11.81 -22.84
CA LEU A 42 6.66 12.44 -22.89
C LEU A 42 5.72 11.89 -21.82
N GLY A 43 5.98 10.69 -21.30
CA GLY A 43 5.24 10.12 -20.17
C GLY A 43 5.36 10.92 -18.87
N CYS A 44 6.31 11.87 -18.79
CA CYS A 44 6.44 12.79 -17.65
C CYS A 44 5.52 14.00 -17.72
N LEU A 45 4.95 14.29 -18.90
CA LEU A 45 4.01 15.40 -19.08
C LEU A 45 2.80 15.30 -18.16
N PRO A 46 2.21 16.43 -17.74
CA PRO A 46 0.93 16.45 -17.04
C PRO A 46 -0.17 15.77 -17.85
N ASN A 47 -1.13 15.12 -17.18
CA ASN A 47 -2.18 14.39 -17.89
C ASN A 47 -3.11 15.29 -18.70
N TRP A 48 -3.31 16.55 -18.29
CA TRP A 48 -4.10 17.51 -19.05
C TRP A 48 -3.51 17.84 -20.43
N LEU A 49 -2.19 17.62 -20.65
CA LEU A 49 -1.53 17.71 -21.97
C LEU A 49 -1.60 16.40 -22.76
N LYS A 50 -1.78 15.28 -22.09
CA LYS A 50 -1.86 13.97 -22.73
C LYS A 50 -3.29 13.60 -23.11
N PHE A 51 -4.26 14.21 -22.46
CA PHE A 51 -5.68 13.88 -22.59
C PHE A 51 -5.92 12.35 -22.53
N ASP A 52 -6.97 11.88 -23.17
CA ASP A 52 -7.32 10.47 -23.33
C ASP A 52 -6.51 9.87 -24.49
N SER A 53 -5.21 9.67 -24.29
CA SER A 53 -4.31 9.20 -25.34
C SER A 53 -3.18 8.32 -24.80
N LEU A 54 -2.52 7.63 -25.72
CA LEU A 54 -1.32 6.83 -25.46
C LEU A 54 -0.03 7.66 -25.53
N LEU A 55 -0.13 8.99 -25.57
CA LEU A 55 1.04 9.87 -25.66
C LEU A 55 2.00 9.61 -24.48
N GLY A 56 3.24 9.31 -24.83
CA GLY A 56 4.28 8.99 -23.85
C GLY A 56 4.36 7.51 -23.46
N VAL A 57 3.47 6.65 -23.94
CA VAL A 57 3.62 5.19 -23.83
C VAL A 57 4.58 4.72 -24.92
N ASN A 58 5.54 3.90 -24.55
CA ASN A 58 6.37 3.17 -25.51
C ASN A 58 5.69 1.84 -25.83
N LEU A 59 4.98 1.79 -26.96
CA LEU A 59 4.18 0.62 -27.35
C LEU A 59 5.03 -0.61 -27.64
N GLU A 60 6.25 -0.45 -28.15
CA GLU A 60 7.15 -1.57 -28.45
C GLU A 60 7.69 -2.28 -27.20
N LEU A 61 7.85 -1.53 -26.10
CA LEU A 61 8.36 -2.06 -24.83
C LEU A 61 7.26 -2.33 -23.79
N SER A 62 6.02 -1.99 -24.11
CA SER A 62 4.85 -2.20 -23.26
C SER A 62 4.12 -3.48 -23.65
N ASP A 63 3.37 -4.05 -22.71
CA ASP A 63 2.42 -5.10 -23.03
C ASP A 63 1.32 -4.56 -23.96
N ASP A 64 0.84 -5.40 -24.86
CA ASP A 64 -0.22 -5.06 -25.81
C ASP A 64 -1.51 -4.69 -25.08
N ILE A 65 -2.09 -3.55 -25.44
CA ILE A 65 -3.34 -2.99 -24.91
C ILE A 65 -4.41 -2.80 -25.99
N SER A 66 -4.27 -3.52 -27.12
CA SER A 66 -5.28 -3.53 -28.20
C SER A 66 -6.50 -4.37 -27.83
N GLU A 67 -7.54 -4.30 -28.67
CA GLU A 67 -8.74 -5.15 -28.55
C GLU A 67 -8.42 -6.65 -28.61
N PRO A 68 -9.24 -7.50 -27.95
CA PRO A 68 -10.48 -7.15 -27.24
C PRO A 68 -10.21 -6.55 -25.86
N TYR A 69 -10.91 -5.45 -25.55
CA TYR A 69 -10.81 -4.81 -24.24
C TYR A 69 -11.53 -5.64 -23.15
N PRO A 70 -11.08 -5.55 -21.88
CA PRO A 70 -11.66 -6.30 -20.78
C PRO A 70 -12.95 -5.67 -20.27
N ASP A 71 -13.73 -6.46 -19.50
CA ASP A 71 -14.90 -5.96 -18.78
C ASP A 71 -14.52 -4.95 -17.66
N LEU A 72 -13.33 -5.13 -17.05
CA LEU A 72 -12.84 -4.33 -15.92
C LEU A 72 -11.38 -3.94 -16.11
N ILE A 73 -11.07 -2.68 -15.86
CA ILE A 73 -9.68 -2.20 -15.70
C ILE A 73 -9.49 -1.66 -14.29
N ILE A 74 -8.41 -2.10 -13.65
CA ILE A 74 -7.90 -1.53 -12.40
C ILE A 74 -6.56 -0.88 -12.69
N SER A 75 -6.44 0.42 -12.44
CA SER A 75 -5.21 1.18 -12.66
C SER A 75 -4.84 2.01 -11.44
N CYS A 76 -3.57 2.34 -11.27
CA CYS A 76 -3.10 3.10 -10.13
C CYS A 76 -2.04 4.13 -10.52
N GLY A 77 -2.30 5.38 -10.15
CA GLY A 77 -1.37 6.49 -10.28
C GLY A 77 -1.42 7.20 -11.62
N ARG A 78 -0.91 8.42 -11.64
CA ARG A 78 -1.08 9.41 -12.72
C ARG A 78 -0.77 8.89 -14.13
N LYS A 79 0.29 8.11 -14.32
CA LYS A 79 0.71 7.68 -15.66
C LYS A 79 -0.29 6.71 -16.30
N THR A 80 -0.84 5.80 -15.51
CA THR A 80 -1.79 4.79 -15.99
C THR A 80 -3.19 5.36 -16.20
N ALA A 81 -3.53 6.48 -15.55
CA ALA A 81 -4.83 7.13 -15.68
C ALA A 81 -5.15 7.53 -17.13
N ALA A 82 -4.19 8.15 -17.84
CA ALA A 82 -4.39 8.57 -19.23
C ALA A 82 -4.70 7.38 -20.16
N VAL A 83 -4.01 6.25 -19.95
CA VAL A 83 -4.23 5.04 -20.75
C VAL A 83 -5.60 4.41 -20.44
N SER A 84 -5.97 4.36 -19.15
CA SER A 84 -7.30 3.84 -18.76
C SER A 84 -8.42 4.69 -19.33
N SER A 85 -8.28 6.02 -19.28
CA SER A 85 -9.23 6.96 -19.88
C SER A 85 -9.30 6.82 -21.42
N TYR A 86 -8.16 6.61 -22.10
CA TYR A 86 -8.12 6.28 -23.53
C TYR A 86 -8.94 5.01 -23.83
N ILE A 87 -8.74 3.93 -23.07
CA ILE A 87 -9.50 2.68 -23.29
C ILE A 87 -10.99 2.90 -23.04
N LYS A 88 -11.37 3.68 -22.02
CA LYS A 88 -12.78 4.03 -21.78
C LYS A 88 -13.43 4.72 -22.98
N LYS A 89 -12.68 5.60 -23.65
CA LYS A 89 -13.14 6.27 -24.86
C LYS A 89 -13.29 5.31 -26.05
N MET A 90 -12.37 4.36 -26.18
CA MET A 90 -12.42 3.34 -27.26
C MET A 90 -13.50 2.29 -27.00
N ASN A 91 -13.71 1.90 -25.75
CA ASN A 91 -14.74 0.95 -25.33
C ASN A 91 -15.48 1.47 -24.08
N PRO A 92 -16.58 2.20 -24.25
CA PRO A 92 -17.37 2.75 -23.15
C PRO A 92 -17.91 1.69 -22.17
N GLU A 93 -18.05 0.42 -22.60
CA GLU A 93 -18.56 -0.66 -21.77
C GLU A 93 -17.53 -1.16 -20.72
N THR A 94 -16.22 -0.93 -20.95
CA THR A 94 -15.20 -1.28 -19.96
C THR A 94 -15.40 -0.46 -18.68
N PHE A 95 -15.53 -1.15 -17.55
CA PHE A 95 -15.61 -0.50 -16.23
C PHE A 95 -14.23 -0.12 -15.74
N ILE A 96 -13.98 1.16 -15.51
CA ILE A 96 -12.66 1.67 -15.11
C ILE A 96 -12.63 2.03 -13.64
N VAL A 97 -11.78 1.35 -12.89
CA VAL A 97 -11.42 1.68 -11.50
C VAL A 97 -10.03 2.29 -11.47
N HIS A 98 -9.93 3.50 -10.94
CA HIS A 98 -8.64 4.16 -10.80
C HIS A 98 -8.31 4.42 -9.32
N LEU A 99 -7.11 4.04 -8.90
CA LEU A 99 -6.60 4.27 -7.55
C LEU A 99 -5.72 5.51 -7.53
N MET A 100 -5.92 6.38 -6.55
CA MET A 100 -5.32 7.70 -6.36
C MET A 100 -5.93 8.77 -7.29
N HIS A 101 -5.42 10.01 -7.17
CA HIS A 101 -5.87 11.12 -8.01
C HIS A 101 -5.39 10.93 -9.47
N PRO A 102 -6.29 10.94 -10.47
CA PRO A 102 -5.93 10.65 -11.87
C PRO A 102 -5.23 11.81 -12.59
N ASP A 103 -5.35 13.04 -12.12
CA ASP A 103 -4.98 14.29 -12.83
C ASP A 103 -5.68 14.41 -14.20
N LEU A 104 -6.92 13.90 -14.29
CA LEU A 104 -7.85 13.95 -15.41
C LEU A 104 -9.26 14.21 -14.89
N PRO A 105 -10.22 14.58 -15.76
CA PRO A 105 -11.62 14.67 -15.39
C PRO A 105 -12.13 13.37 -14.77
N PHE A 106 -12.87 13.47 -13.67
CA PHE A 106 -13.29 12.28 -12.90
C PHE A 106 -14.36 11.47 -13.63
N GLU A 107 -15.14 12.11 -14.49
CA GLU A 107 -16.14 11.48 -15.37
C GLU A 107 -15.57 10.45 -16.35
N ASN A 108 -14.26 10.46 -16.59
CA ASN A 108 -13.59 9.46 -17.42
C ASN A 108 -13.44 8.08 -16.73
N PHE A 109 -13.86 7.99 -15.46
CA PHE A 109 -13.71 6.79 -14.64
C PHE A 109 -15.05 6.40 -14.01
N ASP A 110 -15.33 5.11 -13.91
CA ASP A 110 -16.55 4.61 -13.26
C ASP A 110 -16.42 4.63 -11.73
N LEU A 111 -15.20 4.47 -11.23
CA LEU A 111 -14.89 4.58 -9.80
C LEU A 111 -13.45 5.07 -9.60
N ILE A 112 -13.30 6.06 -8.74
CA ILE A 112 -12.00 6.55 -8.27
C ILE A 112 -11.86 6.25 -6.78
N ALA A 113 -10.86 5.46 -6.41
CA ALA A 113 -10.47 5.29 -5.01
C ALA A 113 -9.52 6.41 -4.62
N LEU A 114 -10.05 7.45 -4.00
CA LEU A 114 -9.31 8.67 -3.65
C LEU A 114 -8.89 8.66 -2.18
N PRO A 115 -7.57 8.72 -1.87
CA PRO A 115 -7.12 8.85 -0.50
C PRO A 115 -7.62 10.14 0.17
N LEU A 116 -8.07 10.06 1.42
CA LEU A 116 -8.57 11.20 2.18
C LEU A 116 -7.58 12.37 2.23
N HIS A 117 -6.30 12.09 2.24
CA HIS A 117 -5.26 13.14 2.25
C HIS A 117 -5.11 13.89 0.91
N ASP A 118 -5.73 13.39 -0.17
CA ASP A 118 -5.81 14.05 -1.48
C ASP A 118 -7.17 14.76 -1.68
N LEU A 119 -8.10 14.65 -0.72
CA LEU A 119 -9.40 15.30 -0.77
C LEU A 119 -9.24 16.84 -0.74
N THR A 120 -10.00 17.50 -1.60
CA THR A 120 -10.15 18.97 -1.65
C THR A 120 -11.62 19.32 -1.84
N GLU A 121 -12.00 20.57 -1.61
CA GLU A 121 -13.36 21.08 -1.84
C GLU A 121 -13.85 20.89 -3.29
N LYS A 122 -12.91 20.83 -4.25
CA LYS A 122 -13.24 20.59 -5.66
C LYS A 122 -13.88 19.22 -5.94
N HIS A 123 -13.75 18.29 -5.01
CA HIS A 123 -14.31 16.94 -5.12
C HIS A 123 -15.72 16.83 -4.49
N ALA A 124 -16.25 17.94 -3.93
CA ALA A 124 -17.59 17.96 -3.37
C ALA A 124 -18.64 17.69 -4.47
N GLY A 125 -19.57 16.78 -4.19
CA GLY A 125 -20.62 16.40 -5.14
C GLY A 125 -20.25 15.38 -6.21
N THR A 126 -18.99 14.94 -6.27
CA THR A 126 -18.56 13.91 -7.22
C THR A 126 -19.03 12.52 -6.74
N THR A 127 -19.86 11.83 -7.54
CA THR A 127 -20.58 10.60 -7.14
C THR A 127 -19.80 9.31 -7.39
N ASN A 128 -18.75 9.36 -8.20
CA ASN A 128 -17.93 8.19 -8.55
C ASN A 128 -16.63 8.08 -7.73
N ILE A 129 -16.56 8.76 -6.58
CA ILE A 129 -15.44 8.66 -5.64
C ILE A 129 -15.77 7.68 -4.51
N SER A 130 -14.84 6.79 -4.21
CA SER A 130 -14.78 6.04 -2.96
C SER A 130 -13.54 6.46 -2.19
N TYR A 131 -13.72 7.09 -1.04
CA TYR A 131 -12.60 7.56 -0.23
C TYR A 131 -11.89 6.40 0.46
N THR A 132 -10.55 6.48 0.55
CA THR A 132 -9.73 5.52 1.30
C THR A 132 -8.96 6.23 2.40
N ILE A 133 -8.86 5.60 3.57
CA ILE A 133 -8.01 6.09 4.67
C ILE A 133 -6.55 5.77 4.32
N GLY A 134 -6.27 4.50 4.03
CA GLY A 134 -4.95 3.99 3.67
C GLY A 134 -4.85 3.55 2.21
N ALA A 135 -3.69 3.04 1.86
CA ALA A 135 -3.49 2.38 0.57
C ALA A 135 -4.23 1.04 0.55
N PRO A 136 -4.96 0.70 -0.51
CA PRO A 136 -5.51 -0.64 -0.68
C PRO A 136 -4.40 -1.69 -0.54
N SER A 137 -4.51 -2.53 0.45
CA SER A 137 -3.65 -3.68 0.70
C SER A 137 -4.54 -4.89 0.92
N TYR A 138 -4.07 -6.04 0.52
CA TYR A 138 -4.76 -7.30 0.75
C TYR A 138 -3.78 -8.29 1.34
N ILE A 139 -4.06 -8.69 2.56
CA ILE A 139 -3.30 -9.71 3.26
C ILE A 139 -4.26 -10.88 3.51
N ASP A 140 -4.07 -11.96 2.76
CA ASP A 140 -4.80 -13.20 2.99
C ASP A 140 -4.41 -13.78 4.37
N ASN A 141 -5.38 -13.89 5.26
CA ASN A 141 -5.18 -14.36 6.62
C ASN A 141 -4.53 -15.76 6.66
N LEU A 142 -4.90 -16.66 5.76
CA LEU A 142 -4.29 -17.99 5.68
C LEU A 142 -2.81 -17.93 5.32
N ASN A 143 -2.44 -17.04 4.42
CA ASN A 143 -1.04 -16.83 4.05
C ASN A 143 -0.27 -16.15 5.17
N LEU A 144 -0.91 -15.24 5.89
CA LEU A 144 -0.32 -14.57 7.06
C LEU A 144 -0.04 -15.59 8.17
N GLU A 145 -1.00 -16.45 8.51
CA GLU A 145 -0.85 -17.50 9.50
C GLU A 145 0.28 -18.49 9.13
N LYS A 146 0.33 -18.93 7.87
CA LYS A 146 1.40 -19.80 7.37
C LYS A 146 2.77 -19.13 7.48
N ALA A 147 2.88 -17.84 7.13
CA ALA A 147 4.12 -17.08 7.25
C ALA A 147 4.56 -16.94 8.71
N GLY A 148 3.62 -16.69 9.63
CA GLY A 148 3.88 -16.66 11.06
C GLY A 148 4.36 -18.00 11.61
N ALA A 149 3.67 -19.09 11.26
CA ALA A 149 4.04 -20.44 11.68
C ALA A 149 5.42 -20.87 11.17
N LYS A 150 5.76 -20.50 9.92
CA LYS A 150 7.09 -20.72 9.35
C LYS A 150 8.14 -19.95 10.15
N LEU A 151 7.97 -18.64 10.29
CA LEU A 151 8.93 -17.78 10.98
C LEU A 151 9.15 -18.22 12.44
N LYS A 152 8.08 -18.62 13.15
CA LYS A 152 8.17 -19.06 14.53
C LYS A 152 9.11 -20.25 14.73
N LYS A 153 9.22 -21.15 13.72
CA LYS A 153 10.17 -22.28 13.75
C LYS A 153 11.60 -21.82 13.61
N ASP A 154 11.83 -20.69 12.91
CA ASP A 154 13.17 -20.13 12.68
C ASP A 154 13.63 -19.29 13.88
N LEU A 155 12.75 -19.02 14.86
CA LEU A 155 12.99 -18.15 16.02
C LEU A 155 12.88 -18.89 17.38
N PRO A 156 13.51 -20.06 17.60
CA PRO A 156 13.25 -20.89 18.78
C PRO A 156 13.68 -20.26 20.10
N LYS A 157 14.58 -19.26 20.06
CA LYS A 157 15.12 -18.57 21.26
C LYS A 157 14.36 -17.29 21.61
N LEU A 158 13.48 -16.81 20.73
CA LEU A 158 12.73 -15.60 20.96
C LEU A 158 11.35 -15.90 21.56
N LYS A 159 10.90 -15.02 22.44
CA LYS A 159 9.65 -15.18 23.20
C LYS A 159 8.71 -14.00 22.95
N ALA A 160 7.42 -14.31 22.93
CA ALA A 160 6.38 -13.27 22.97
C ALA A 160 6.41 -12.52 24.33
N PRO A 161 5.92 -11.28 24.38
CA PRO A 161 5.29 -10.54 23.27
C PRO A 161 6.29 -10.17 22.17
N PHE A 162 5.86 -10.25 20.91
CA PHE A 162 6.68 -9.82 19.78
C PHE A 162 6.35 -8.38 19.37
N VAL A 163 7.39 -7.58 19.20
CA VAL A 163 7.29 -6.23 18.66
C VAL A 163 7.97 -6.20 17.30
N SER A 164 7.24 -5.92 16.24
CA SER A 164 7.86 -5.72 14.93
C SER A 164 8.28 -4.28 14.74
N LEU A 165 9.50 -4.06 14.29
CA LEU A 165 10.03 -2.77 13.87
C LEU A 165 10.31 -2.80 12.37
N ILE A 166 9.51 -2.05 11.61
CA ILE A 166 9.60 -2.00 10.14
C ILE A 166 10.21 -0.65 9.74
N ILE A 167 11.43 -0.72 9.25
CA ILE A 167 12.23 0.45 8.90
C ILE A 167 12.15 0.71 7.39
N GLY A 168 11.57 1.83 7.00
CA GLY A 168 11.59 2.35 5.65
C GLY A 168 12.96 2.90 5.26
N GLY A 169 12.99 4.07 4.66
CA GLY A 169 14.26 4.71 4.29
C GLY A 169 14.07 5.86 3.31
N LYS A 170 15.05 6.06 2.45
CA LYS A 170 15.15 7.21 1.55
C LYS A 170 13.90 7.42 0.70
N THR A 171 13.41 8.63 0.70
CA THR A 171 12.37 9.14 -0.19
C THR A 171 12.91 10.37 -0.94
N LYS A 172 12.12 10.94 -1.85
CA LYS A 172 12.49 12.23 -2.45
C LYS A 172 12.40 13.41 -1.46
N ALA A 173 11.66 13.26 -0.36
CA ALA A 173 11.53 14.30 0.67
C ALA A 173 12.74 14.32 1.61
N GLY A 174 13.40 13.17 1.83
CA GLY A 174 14.55 13.05 2.71
C GLY A 174 14.91 11.60 3.03
N ASN A 175 15.84 11.42 3.94
CA ASN A 175 16.26 10.13 4.48
C ASN A 175 16.48 10.25 5.99
N TYR A 176 16.25 9.17 6.71
CA TYR A 176 16.60 9.08 8.12
C TYR A 176 18.12 9.06 8.28
N THR A 177 18.64 9.91 9.16
CA THR A 177 20.06 9.87 9.54
C THR A 177 20.34 8.64 10.42
N SER A 178 21.60 8.20 10.45
CA SER A 178 22.02 7.11 11.36
C SER A 178 21.62 7.39 12.81
N ARG A 179 21.79 8.64 13.28
CA ARG A 179 21.39 9.06 14.64
C ARG A 179 19.89 8.96 14.91
N GLU A 180 19.05 9.25 13.90
CA GLU A 180 17.59 9.10 14.04
C GLU A 180 17.19 7.62 14.08
N LEU A 181 17.83 6.77 13.28
CA LEU A 181 17.60 5.33 13.31
C LEU A 181 18.13 4.69 14.61
N GLU A 182 19.27 5.15 15.13
CA GLU A 182 19.75 4.72 16.46
C GLU A 182 18.73 5.05 17.56
N LYS A 183 18.21 6.27 17.60
CA LYS A 183 17.16 6.65 18.56
C LYS A 183 15.88 5.82 18.40
N LEU A 184 15.48 5.53 17.16
CA LEU A 184 14.35 4.65 16.87
C LEU A 184 14.56 3.25 17.46
N ILE A 185 15.72 2.66 17.19
CA ILE A 185 16.10 1.32 17.71
C ILE A 185 16.17 1.31 19.23
N GLU A 186 16.86 2.28 19.84
CA GLU A 186 16.95 2.40 21.28
C GLU A 186 15.57 2.48 21.93
N LYS A 187 14.68 3.33 21.38
CA LYS A 187 13.30 3.48 21.87
C LYS A 187 12.50 2.20 21.70
N ALA A 188 12.49 1.60 20.50
CA ALA A 188 11.76 0.37 20.24
C ALA A 188 12.26 -0.79 21.10
N SER A 189 13.57 -0.92 21.25
CA SER A 189 14.21 -1.97 22.05
C SER A 189 13.94 -1.80 23.54
N SER A 190 14.00 -0.57 24.07
CA SER A 190 13.66 -0.28 25.47
C SER A 190 12.21 -0.67 25.77
N LEU A 191 11.25 -0.19 24.95
CA LEU A 191 9.83 -0.52 25.09
C LEU A 191 9.56 -2.03 25.01
N THR A 192 10.31 -2.73 24.15
CA THR A 192 10.22 -4.20 24.02
C THR A 192 10.77 -4.91 25.26
N LYS A 193 11.87 -4.43 25.81
CA LYS A 193 12.49 -4.96 27.03
C LYS A 193 11.57 -4.78 28.24
N ASP A 194 10.90 -3.66 28.37
CA ASP A 194 9.99 -3.33 29.46
C ASP A 194 8.80 -4.32 29.58
N ILE A 195 8.41 -4.92 28.46
CA ILE A 195 7.39 -5.97 28.42
C ILE A 195 7.98 -7.40 28.39
N ASN A 196 9.28 -7.55 28.63
CA ASN A 196 10.00 -8.83 28.52
C ASN A 196 9.80 -9.54 27.16
N GLY A 197 9.65 -8.77 26.09
CA GLY A 197 9.36 -9.23 24.72
C GLY A 197 10.61 -9.44 23.88
N SER A 198 10.39 -9.75 22.59
CA SER A 198 11.41 -9.86 21.57
C SER A 198 11.12 -8.96 20.40
N LEU A 199 12.18 -8.32 19.84
CA LEU A 199 12.08 -7.36 18.75
C LEU A 199 12.34 -8.05 17.40
N LEU A 200 11.43 -7.91 16.45
CA LEU A 200 11.54 -8.39 15.07
C LEU A 200 11.79 -7.20 14.15
N ILE A 201 13.01 -7.07 13.61
CA ILE A 201 13.42 -5.88 12.86
C ILE A 201 13.53 -6.22 11.38
N SER A 202 12.89 -5.41 10.55
CA SER A 202 13.02 -5.50 9.10
C SER A 202 13.48 -4.15 8.53
N THR A 203 14.58 -4.18 7.77
CA THR A 203 14.95 -3.06 6.91
C THR A 203 14.27 -3.19 5.55
N SER A 204 14.36 -2.16 4.73
CA SER A 204 13.76 -2.09 3.41
C SER A 204 14.82 -1.84 2.32
N ARG A 205 14.43 -2.01 1.06
CA ARG A 205 15.25 -1.63 -0.10
C ARG A 205 15.73 -0.18 -0.06
N ARG A 206 14.99 0.70 0.63
CA ARG A 206 15.28 2.14 0.73
C ARG A 206 16.11 2.51 1.96
N THR A 207 16.32 1.57 2.87
CA THR A 207 17.18 1.73 4.03
C THR A 207 18.64 1.74 3.56
N ASP A 208 19.48 2.57 4.14
CA ASP A 208 20.88 2.67 3.73
C ASP A 208 21.63 1.35 4.00
N LYS A 209 22.46 0.95 3.01
CA LYS A 209 23.25 -0.28 3.11
C LYS A 209 24.25 -0.19 4.27
N GLY A 210 24.33 -1.24 5.08
CA GLY A 210 25.27 -1.35 6.19
C GLY A 210 24.82 -0.69 7.50
N ILE A 211 23.67 0.02 7.49
CA ILE A 211 23.12 0.63 8.72
C ILE A 211 22.77 -0.42 9.77
N SER A 212 22.36 -1.61 9.34
CA SER A 212 21.97 -2.72 10.23
C SER A 212 23.03 -3.07 11.25
N LYS A 213 24.31 -3.05 10.85
CA LYS A 213 25.44 -3.35 11.76
C LYS A 213 25.55 -2.31 12.87
N GLN A 214 25.38 -1.04 12.55
CA GLN A 214 25.39 0.04 13.54
C GLN A 214 24.19 -0.06 14.50
N LEU A 215 23.03 -0.41 13.97
CA LEU A 215 21.81 -0.53 14.76
C LEU A 215 21.86 -1.69 15.76
N GLN A 216 22.53 -2.80 15.41
CA GLN A 216 22.66 -3.97 16.29
C GLN A 216 23.30 -3.65 17.65
N GLU A 217 24.26 -2.73 17.68
CA GLU A 217 24.96 -2.32 18.92
C GLU A 217 24.02 -1.57 19.89
N LYS A 218 22.89 -1.07 19.43
CA LYS A 218 21.92 -0.30 20.20
C LYS A 218 20.72 -1.11 20.67
N ILE A 219 20.64 -2.40 20.34
CA ILE A 219 19.50 -3.24 20.69
C ILE A 219 19.68 -3.78 22.11
N LEU A 220 18.69 -3.53 22.97
CA LEU A 220 18.69 -3.88 24.40
C LEU A 220 17.86 -5.13 24.73
N SER A 221 17.00 -5.56 23.80
CA SER A 221 16.09 -6.70 23.95
C SER A 221 16.56 -7.89 23.10
N PRO A 222 16.09 -9.12 23.36
CA PRO A 222 16.24 -10.20 22.39
C PRO A 222 15.65 -9.81 21.05
N TYR A 223 16.34 -10.13 19.94
CA TYR A 223 15.90 -9.70 18.62
C TYR A 223 16.20 -10.70 17.50
N TYR A 224 15.48 -10.53 16.40
CA TYR A 224 15.81 -11.03 15.07
C TYR A 224 15.84 -9.87 14.09
N LEU A 225 16.89 -9.77 13.27
CA LEU A 225 17.05 -8.71 12.29
C LEU A 225 17.10 -9.32 10.89
N TYR A 226 16.20 -8.88 10.03
CA TYR A 226 16.24 -9.11 8.59
C TYR A 226 16.79 -7.86 7.90
N ASP A 227 17.97 -7.99 7.28
CA ASP A 227 18.55 -6.95 6.44
C ASP A 227 18.25 -7.21 4.97
N TRP A 228 17.47 -6.30 4.37
CA TRP A 228 17.07 -6.42 2.97
C TRP A 228 18.25 -6.46 1.99
N HIS A 229 19.40 -5.87 2.33
CA HIS A 229 20.59 -5.82 1.47
C HIS A 229 21.50 -7.04 1.61
N GLU A 230 21.44 -7.75 2.73
CA GLU A 230 22.26 -8.93 3.00
C GLU A 230 21.49 -10.24 2.75
N GLU A 231 20.18 -10.22 2.95
CA GLU A 231 19.29 -11.37 2.78
C GLU A 231 18.72 -11.46 1.37
N LYS A 232 18.36 -12.66 0.95
CA LYS A 232 17.65 -12.85 -0.32
C LYS A 232 16.20 -12.39 -0.20
N ALA A 233 15.72 -11.58 -1.16
CA ALA A 233 14.35 -11.09 -1.18
C ALA A 233 13.28 -12.20 -1.10
N GLN A 234 13.60 -13.41 -1.57
CA GLN A 234 12.74 -14.59 -1.51
C GLN A 234 12.48 -15.07 -0.07
N ASN A 235 13.35 -14.73 0.86
CA ASN A 235 13.26 -15.11 2.28
C ASN A 235 12.74 -13.98 3.17
N ASN A 236 12.14 -12.94 2.59
CA ASN A 236 11.67 -11.79 3.35
C ASN A 236 10.59 -12.22 4.37
N PRO A 237 10.86 -12.13 5.68
CA PRO A 237 9.95 -12.57 6.73
C PRO A 237 8.85 -11.57 7.07
N TYR A 238 8.65 -10.52 6.26
CA TYR A 238 7.78 -9.39 6.54
C TYR A 238 6.35 -9.81 6.95
N HIS A 239 5.71 -10.72 6.19
CA HIS A 239 4.39 -11.23 6.54
C HIS A 239 4.43 -12.05 7.83
N GLY A 240 5.51 -12.79 8.08
CA GLY A 240 5.70 -13.50 9.35
C GLY A 240 5.82 -12.53 10.53
N PHE A 241 6.49 -11.38 10.34
CA PHE A 241 6.54 -10.33 11.36
C PHE A 241 5.16 -9.77 11.65
N LEU A 242 4.39 -9.40 10.62
CA LEU A 242 3.02 -8.93 10.79
C LEU A 242 2.15 -9.97 11.51
N ALA A 243 2.33 -11.27 11.18
CA ALA A 243 1.57 -12.35 11.80
C ALA A 243 1.89 -12.53 13.29
N LEU A 244 3.17 -12.56 13.64
CA LEU A 244 3.61 -12.88 15.01
C LEU A 244 3.51 -11.71 15.98
N SER A 245 3.50 -10.47 15.48
CA SER A 245 3.54 -9.27 16.34
C SER A 245 2.36 -9.16 17.28
N ASP A 246 2.63 -8.76 18.52
CA ASP A 246 1.65 -8.20 19.45
C ASP A 246 1.55 -6.67 19.29
N TYR A 247 2.63 -6.04 18.84
CA TYR A 247 2.74 -4.61 18.56
C TYR A 247 3.57 -4.39 17.29
N ILE A 248 3.24 -3.36 16.54
CA ILE A 248 3.98 -2.99 15.33
C ILE A 248 4.48 -1.55 15.46
N ILE A 249 5.75 -1.35 15.19
CA ILE A 249 6.37 -0.03 15.07
C ILE A 249 6.79 0.13 13.61
N ALA A 250 6.38 1.21 12.96
CA ALA A 250 6.74 1.49 11.57
C ALA A 250 7.21 2.92 11.40
N THR A 251 8.13 3.14 10.46
CA THR A 251 8.49 4.50 10.03
C THR A 251 7.41 5.09 9.12
N GLY A 252 7.09 6.37 9.27
CA GLY A 252 5.97 7.02 8.59
C GLY A 252 6.18 7.38 7.11
N ASP A 253 7.31 6.99 6.52
CA ASP A 253 7.68 7.32 5.14
C ASP A 253 7.00 6.44 4.07
N SER A 254 6.23 5.42 4.48
CA SER A 254 5.54 4.48 3.58
C SER A 254 4.07 4.33 3.94
N VAL A 255 3.19 4.94 3.13
CA VAL A 255 1.73 4.80 3.28
C VAL A 255 1.33 3.32 3.19
N SER A 256 1.89 2.55 2.24
CA SER A 256 1.56 1.13 2.09
C SER A 256 1.93 0.31 3.32
N THR A 257 3.14 0.49 3.86
CA THR A 257 3.59 -0.22 5.07
C THR A 257 2.71 0.09 6.28
N CYS A 258 2.37 1.37 6.49
CA CYS A 258 1.45 1.77 7.55
C CYS A 258 0.07 1.14 7.36
N SER A 259 -0.45 1.12 6.13
CA SER A 259 -1.76 0.53 5.82
C SER A 259 -1.78 -0.98 6.03
N GLU A 260 -0.72 -1.68 5.60
CA GLU A 260 -0.56 -3.13 5.82
C GLU A 260 -0.45 -3.46 7.31
N ALA A 261 0.31 -2.68 8.09
CA ALA A 261 0.37 -2.84 9.54
C ALA A 261 -1.03 -2.69 10.16
N LEU A 262 -1.78 -1.68 9.74
CA LEU A 262 -3.13 -1.40 10.25
C LEU A 262 -4.19 -2.41 9.81
N SER A 263 -3.97 -3.12 8.69
CA SER A 263 -4.88 -4.19 8.27
C SER A 263 -4.82 -5.42 9.19
N THR A 264 -3.79 -5.54 10.02
CA THR A 264 -3.67 -6.62 11.02
C THR A 264 -4.56 -6.44 12.26
N GLY A 265 -5.10 -5.24 12.50
CA GLY A 265 -5.86 -4.90 13.72
C GLY A 265 -5.00 -4.80 14.99
N LYS A 266 -3.69 -4.90 14.88
CA LYS A 266 -2.74 -4.84 16.00
C LYS A 266 -2.38 -3.39 16.34
N PRO A 267 -2.01 -3.07 17.59
CA PRO A 267 -1.51 -1.74 17.95
C PRO A 267 -0.31 -1.32 17.11
N VAL A 268 -0.42 -0.17 16.43
CA VAL A 268 0.60 0.36 15.52
C VAL A 268 1.12 1.69 16.03
N TYR A 269 2.41 1.75 16.31
CA TYR A 269 3.14 2.97 16.64
C TYR A 269 3.89 3.47 15.41
N ILE A 270 3.81 4.77 15.13
CA ILE A 270 4.49 5.38 14.00
C ILE A 270 5.65 6.26 14.49
N TYR A 271 6.85 5.97 13.98
CA TYR A 271 7.97 6.87 14.10
C TYR A 271 7.94 7.87 12.95
N ARG A 272 7.71 9.13 13.26
CA ARG A 272 7.57 10.17 12.24
C ARG A 272 8.58 11.30 12.44
N LYS A 273 9.14 11.76 11.33
CA LYS A 273 9.97 12.97 11.27
C LYS A 273 9.41 13.85 10.16
N ASN A 274 8.61 14.83 10.54
CA ASN A 274 7.85 15.66 9.61
C ASN A 274 8.72 16.37 8.56
N ASN A 275 9.96 16.72 8.90
CA ASN A 275 10.94 17.29 7.98
C ASN A 275 11.46 16.32 6.92
N LEU A 276 11.20 15.01 7.07
CA LEU A 276 11.61 13.94 6.15
C LEU A 276 10.43 13.39 5.33
N LEU A 277 9.23 13.92 5.55
CA LEU A 277 8.02 13.41 4.94
C LEU A 277 7.41 14.43 3.97
N TYR A 278 6.73 13.93 2.95
CA TYR A 278 5.89 14.77 2.10
C TYR A 278 4.68 15.30 2.88
N LYS A 279 4.20 16.48 2.54
CA LYS A 279 2.97 17.07 3.12
C LYS A 279 1.78 16.11 3.09
N LYS A 280 1.65 15.31 2.02
CA LYS A 280 0.60 14.29 1.90
C LYS A 280 0.76 13.15 2.91
N HIS A 281 2.00 12.69 3.16
CA HIS A 281 2.27 11.68 4.18
C HIS A 281 1.98 12.20 5.58
N ILE A 282 2.35 13.45 5.87
CA ILE A 282 2.04 14.09 7.15
C ILE A 282 0.51 14.12 7.37
N LYS A 283 -0.25 14.60 6.38
CA LYS A 283 -1.72 14.58 6.44
C LYS A 283 -2.29 13.18 6.67
N PHE A 284 -1.77 12.18 5.97
CA PHE A 284 -2.18 10.79 6.16
C PHE A 284 -1.95 10.33 7.61
N LEU A 285 -0.75 10.55 8.15
CA LEU A 285 -0.40 10.17 9.52
C LEU A 285 -1.23 10.93 10.56
N ASP A 286 -1.51 12.23 10.32
CA ASP A 286 -2.39 13.02 11.18
C ASP A 286 -3.82 12.48 11.18
N TYR A 287 -4.34 12.02 10.04
CA TYR A 287 -5.64 11.34 9.98
C TYR A 287 -5.64 10.03 10.78
N LEU A 288 -4.59 9.22 10.68
CA LEU A 288 -4.50 7.98 11.43
C LEU A 288 -4.49 8.22 12.94
N LEU A 289 -3.75 9.23 13.41
CA LEU A 289 -3.74 9.64 14.82
C LEU A 289 -5.12 10.15 15.27
N LYS A 290 -5.73 11.04 14.49
CA LYS A 290 -7.06 11.62 14.79
C LYS A 290 -8.15 10.56 14.90
N LEU A 291 -8.07 9.50 14.09
CA LEU A 291 -9.01 8.39 14.07
C LEU A 291 -8.64 7.26 15.07
N ASN A 292 -7.64 7.45 15.93
CA ASN A 292 -7.15 6.47 16.89
C ASN A 292 -6.65 5.14 16.29
N TYR A 293 -6.25 5.14 15.02
CA TYR A 293 -5.63 3.98 14.39
C TYR A 293 -4.20 3.75 14.87
N THR A 294 -3.46 4.85 15.11
CA THR A 294 -2.03 4.79 15.48
C THR A 294 -1.74 5.67 16.69
N ARG A 295 -0.57 5.44 17.29
CA ARG A 295 0.04 6.34 18.28
C ARG A 295 1.41 6.79 17.81
N ASP A 296 1.85 7.96 18.25
CA ASP A 296 3.21 8.45 18.00
C ASP A 296 4.20 7.68 18.89
N LEU A 297 5.24 7.12 18.28
CA LEU A 297 6.25 6.38 19.02
C LEU A 297 7.08 7.28 19.94
N GLU A 298 7.34 8.53 19.54
CA GLU A 298 8.17 9.43 20.36
C GLU A 298 7.45 9.82 21.67
N GLU A 299 6.12 9.91 21.65
CA GLU A 299 5.30 10.19 22.82
C GLU A 299 5.04 8.97 23.70
N ALA A 300 5.27 7.76 23.17
CA ALA A 300 4.98 6.54 23.92
C ALA A 300 5.96 6.34 25.07
N SER A 301 5.47 6.23 26.29
CA SER A 301 6.25 5.83 27.48
C SER A 301 6.21 4.31 27.74
N LYS A 302 5.22 3.62 27.20
CA LYS A 302 5.01 2.15 27.27
C LYS A 302 4.26 1.65 26.06
N LEU A 303 4.32 0.35 25.79
CA LEU A 303 3.47 -0.28 24.78
C LEU A 303 2.11 -0.61 25.39
N GLU A 304 1.06 -0.11 24.79
CA GLU A 304 -0.32 -0.29 25.25
C GLU A 304 -1.14 -1.04 24.19
N LYS A 305 -2.13 -1.80 24.65
CA LYS A 305 -3.12 -2.43 23.77
C LYS A 305 -4.30 -1.48 23.58
N TRP A 306 -4.77 -1.37 22.34
CA TRP A 306 -6.05 -0.76 21.99
C TRP A 306 -6.64 -1.51 20.81
N SER A 307 -7.92 -1.32 20.54
CA SER A 307 -8.63 -1.91 19.42
C SER A 307 -9.12 -0.83 18.46
N TYR A 308 -9.15 -1.16 17.21
CA TYR A 308 -9.73 -0.39 16.10
C TYR A 308 -10.20 -1.36 15.02
N ASP A 309 -11.08 -0.91 14.13
CA ASP A 309 -11.46 -1.71 12.97
C ASP A 309 -10.30 -1.78 11.96
N PRO A 310 -9.78 -2.99 11.64
CA PRO A 310 -8.68 -3.14 10.70
C PRO A 310 -8.94 -2.43 9.37
N LEU A 311 -7.90 -1.80 8.79
CA LEU A 311 -8.03 -1.19 7.47
C LEU A 311 -8.16 -2.28 6.39
N GLN A 312 -9.36 -2.46 5.87
CA GLN A 312 -9.69 -3.42 4.82
C GLN A 312 -10.09 -2.70 3.53
N GLU A 313 -9.25 -1.76 3.09
CA GLU A 313 -9.59 -0.89 1.95
C GLU A 313 -9.78 -1.65 0.64
N ALA A 314 -8.97 -2.69 0.39
CA ALA A 314 -9.10 -3.49 -0.81
C ALA A 314 -10.42 -4.28 -0.84
N GLU A 315 -10.82 -4.89 0.30
CA GLU A 315 -12.07 -5.64 0.44
C GLU A 315 -13.28 -4.71 0.32
N ARG A 316 -13.23 -3.55 0.99
CA ARG A 316 -14.30 -2.55 0.94
C ARG A 316 -14.51 -2.02 -0.48
N LEU A 317 -13.43 -1.63 -1.16
CA LEU A 317 -13.48 -1.21 -2.56
C LEU A 317 -13.96 -2.34 -3.47
N GLY A 318 -13.45 -3.56 -3.28
CA GLY A 318 -13.85 -4.73 -4.05
C GLY A 318 -15.35 -5.03 -3.95
N LYS A 319 -15.94 -4.85 -2.77
CA LYS A 319 -17.40 -4.95 -2.58
C LYS A 319 -18.13 -3.87 -3.37
N THR A 320 -17.72 -2.61 -3.26
CA THR A 320 -18.31 -1.49 -4.01
C THR A 320 -18.25 -1.69 -5.52
N ILE A 321 -17.12 -2.18 -6.04
CA ILE A 321 -16.95 -2.48 -7.46
C ILE A 321 -17.91 -3.57 -7.92
N LYS A 322 -18.02 -4.67 -7.16
CA LYS A 322 -18.95 -5.77 -7.48
C LYS A 322 -20.40 -5.31 -7.51
N GLU A 323 -20.80 -4.45 -6.58
CA GLU A 323 -22.15 -3.88 -6.54
C GLU A 323 -22.43 -3.03 -7.79
N LYS A 324 -21.50 -2.14 -8.17
CA LYS A 324 -21.64 -1.29 -9.37
C LYS A 324 -21.63 -2.10 -10.68
N LEU A 325 -20.76 -3.09 -10.82
CA LEU A 325 -20.72 -3.99 -11.98
C LEU A 325 -22.03 -4.79 -12.15
N ASN A 326 -22.62 -5.26 -11.04
CA ASN A 326 -23.90 -5.95 -11.08
C ASN A 326 -25.05 -5.01 -11.46
N ALA A 327 -25.04 -3.76 -10.99
CA ALA A 327 -26.03 -2.75 -11.35
C ALA A 327 -25.99 -2.43 -12.86
N ASN A 328 -24.80 -2.22 -13.42
CA ASN A 328 -24.62 -1.96 -14.85
C ASN A 328 -25.11 -3.13 -15.72
N ASN A 329 -24.80 -4.39 -15.35
CA ASN A 329 -25.27 -5.55 -16.09
C ASN A 329 -26.80 -5.70 -16.07
N ASN A 330 -27.48 -5.29 -15.00
CA ASN A 330 -28.94 -5.33 -14.91
C ASN A 330 -29.61 -4.25 -15.76
N ILE A 331 -28.95 -3.11 -16.00
CA ILE A 331 -29.44 -2.05 -16.88
C ILE A 331 -29.31 -2.46 -18.35
N SER A 332 -28.15 -3.00 -18.74
CA SER A 332 -27.90 -3.48 -20.11
C SER A 332 -28.85 -4.63 -20.52
N SER A 333 -29.19 -5.51 -19.58
CA SER A 333 -30.11 -6.66 -19.85
C SER A 333 -31.59 -6.26 -19.94
N LYS A 334 -31.99 -5.06 -19.55
CA LYS A 334 -33.36 -4.53 -19.68
C LYS A 334 -33.58 -3.72 -20.97
N ASN A 335 -32.49 -3.37 -21.64
CA ASN A 335 -32.52 -2.56 -22.88
C ASN A 335 -32.29 -3.43 -24.15
N THR A 336 -32.10 -4.73 -23.97
CA THR A 336 -32.07 -5.77 -25.02
C THR A 336 -33.34 -6.59 -24.95
#